data_9f035ae0ad8e136f0fbe6f84bef7adf9
#
_entry.id   9f035ae0ad8e136f0fbe6f84bef7adf9
#
_cell.length_a   1.000
_cell.length_b   1.000
_cell.length_c   1.000
_cell.angle_alpha   90.00
_cell.angle_beta   90.00
_cell.angle_gamma   90.00
#
_symmetry.space_group_name_H-M   'P 1'
#
loop_
_entity.id
_entity.type
_entity.pdbx_description
1 polymer ?
#
loop_
_entity_poly.entity_id
_entity_poly.type
_entity_poly.pdbx_seq_one_letter_code
_entity_poly.pdbx_strand_id
1 'polypeptide(L)'
;MDSPRTRSQVVESSPPPQPGAPPRNRRSALGLAAFLAALLILGMVSPRTMPAEGEHIGFFSVLPALFTLLLVFITRNVMTSLFLGVAIGGVVSGGYNIIEHFFLPAIGSESFATILLVYLWALGGLIGIWTRTGGARAFAERAGRRIVRGPRSARFFAWLVGVIFHQGGTVSTILAGTTVRPVTDRQRISKEELTYIVDSTASPVATILPFNAWPLYVAGLVIGTTPLFATEEQAVSFFFRSIPFNFYAIFAVLSTLLFAVGWLPWVGRKMKLAMERARTTGQLNAPDAQPIAAEELTELKMPADYRSGLSDFLVPMGTLLAVAIVPFFLTGTVRIAEAFGLAVLAAIGLALFKGMPLREAVDGFVDGCKGVTVGALILALAVTLGEVSRSLGTAAYIVESTAQLVMPALLPGIFMAICMAVAFSIGSSWGTYAVVFPLAMPLAYAVDPDPFYIQLCFGAVLGGAVFGDQCSPISDTTILSSLACGGDVMDHVTTQLPLAFAAAGLGAIVTTLLAASL
;
A
#
# COMPACT_ATOMS: atom_id res chain seq x y z
N MET A 1 -66.96 22.56 50.32
CA MET A 1 -65.60 22.47 50.92
C MET A 1 -64.67 22.14 49.77
N ASP A 2 -64.07 23.22 49.23
CA ASP A 2 -63.23 23.19 48.04
C ASP A 2 -61.78 22.82 48.42
N SER A 3 -61.19 21.92 47.67
CA SER A 3 -59.76 21.63 47.75
C SER A 3 -59.05 22.28 46.53
N PRO A 4 -57.90 22.97 46.71
CA PRO A 4 -57.26 23.71 45.63
C PRO A 4 -56.43 22.77 44.73
N ARG A 5 -56.62 22.88 43.41
CA ARG A 5 -55.79 22.29 42.37
C ARG A 5 -54.46 23.03 42.30
N THR A 6 -53.40 22.34 42.64
CA THR A 6 -52.01 22.77 42.39
C THR A 6 -51.68 22.74 40.88
N ARG A 7 -51.47 23.91 40.27
CA ARG A 7 -50.89 24.05 38.92
C ARG A 7 -49.39 23.74 39.00
N SER A 8 -48.97 22.64 38.41
CA SER A 8 -47.54 22.40 38.12
C SER A 8 -47.10 23.36 37.01
N GLN A 9 -46.21 24.27 37.35
CA GLN A 9 -45.50 25.08 36.37
C GLN A 9 -44.52 24.16 35.62
N VAL A 10 -44.77 24.02 34.29
CA VAL A 10 -43.80 23.44 33.37
C VAL A 10 -42.72 24.50 33.17
N VAL A 11 -41.55 24.24 33.72
CA VAL A 11 -40.34 25.02 33.43
C VAL A 11 -39.94 24.67 32.01
N GLU A 12 -40.20 25.56 31.04
CA GLU A 12 -39.61 25.49 29.72
C GLU A 12 -38.08 25.62 29.85
N SER A 13 -37.38 24.51 29.70
CA SER A 13 -35.92 24.51 29.57
C SER A 13 -35.55 25.18 28.22
N SER A 14 -34.87 26.32 28.27
CA SER A 14 -34.27 26.95 27.10
C SER A 14 -33.39 25.94 26.36
N PRO A 15 -33.43 25.89 25.01
CA PRO A 15 -32.59 25.00 24.25
C PRO A 15 -31.10 25.30 24.53
N PRO A 16 -30.21 24.26 24.53
CA PRO A 16 -28.79 24.46 24.75
C PRO A 16 -28.22 25.41 23.67
N PRO A 17 -27.25 26.28 24.01
CA PRO A 17 -26.64 27.18 23.04
C PRO A 17 -26.06 26.38 21.88
N GLN A 18 -26.44 26.74 20.65
CA GLN A 18 -25.85 26.16 19.45
C GLN A 18 -24.33 26.35 19.48
N PRO A 19 -23.52 25.36 19.15
CA PRO A 19 -22.07 25.54 19.07
C PRO A 19 -21.78 26.66 18.07
N GLY A 20 -21.16 27.73 18.54
CA GLY A 20 -20.78 28.88 17.73
C GLY A 20 -19.94 28.41 16.55
N ALA A 21 -20.19 28.95 15.36
CA ALA A 21 -19.39 28.67 14.18
C ALA A 21 -17.90 28.82 14.53
N PRO A 22 -17.03 27.88 14.14
CA PRO A 22 -15.60 27.96 14.48
C PRO A 22 -15.05 29.28 13.95
N PRO A 23 -14.15 29.96 14.70
CA PRO A 23 -13.60 31.25 14.30
C PRO A 23 -12.96 31.09 12.91
N ARG A 24 -13.41 31.91 11.95
CA ARG A 24 -12.82 31.98 10.61
C ARG A 24 -11.32 32.25 10.76
N ASN A 25 -10.51 31.21 10.61
CA ASN A 25 -9.08 31.28 10.84
C ASN A 25 -8.45 32.08 9.69
N ARG A 26 -8.13 33.35 9.91
CA ARG A 26 -7.46 34.24 8.92
C ARG A 26 -6.18 33.61 8.38
N ARG A 27 -5.54 32.73 9.16
CA ARG A 27 -4.35 32.00 8.74
C ARG A 27 -4.65 30.96 7.64
N SER A 28 -5.81 30.31 7.68
CA SER A 28 -6.21 29.36 6.63
C SER A 28 -6.57 30.07 5.32
N ALA A 29 -7.21 31.25 5.40
CA ALA A 29 -7.52 32.05 4.21
C ALA A 29 -6.25 32.63 3.53
N LEU A 30 -5.28 33.08 4.33
CA LEU A 30 -3.98 33.55 3.82
C LEU A 30 -3.18 32.38 3.20
N GLY A 31 -3.18 31.19 3.82
CA GLY A 31 -2.54 29.99 3.28
C GLY A 31 -3.14 29.59 1.94
N LEU A 32 -4.47 29.59 1.82
CA LEU A 32 -5.16 29.30 0.56
C LEU A 32 -4.83 30.33 -0.54
N ALA A 33 -4.83 31.62 -0.18
CA ALA A 33 -4.48 32.69 -1.13
C ALA A 33 -3.03 32.56 -1.61
N ALA A 34 -2.08 32.26 -0.70
CA ALA A 34 -0.69 32.02 -1.06
C ALA A 34 -0.51 30.80 -1.96
N PHE A 35 -1.24 29.72 -1.67
CA PHE A 35 -1.25 28.51 -2.51
C PHE A 35 -1.80 28.78 -3.91
N LEU A 36 -2.93 29.50 -4.03
CA LEU A 36 -3.50 29.87 -5.31
C LEU A 36 -2.58 30.80 -6.12
N ALA A 37 -1.92 31.76 -5.43
CA ALA A 37 -0.91 32.62 -6.07
C ALA A 37 0.29 31.79 -6.58
N ALA A 38 0.77 30.84 -5.79
CA ALA A 38 1.85 29.94 -6.20
C ALA A 38 1.44 29.07 -7.41
N LEU A 39 0.20 28.56 -7.45
CA LEU A 39 -0.33 27.85 -8.62
C LEU A 39 -0.41 28.71 -9.87
N LEU A 40 -0.82 29.99 -9.74
CA LEU A 40 -0.84 30.94 -10.85
C LEU A 40 0.57 31.23 -11.38
N ILE A 41 1.53 31.46 -10.49
CA ILE A 41 2.93 31.66 -10.87
C ILE A 41 3.48 30.40 -11.55
N LEU A 42 3.24 29.24 -10.99
CA LEU A 42 3.64 27.96 -11.56
C LEU A 42 3.06 27.79 -12.97
N GLY A 43 1.77 28.11 -13.17
CA GLY A 43 1.11 28.06 -14.46
C GLY A 43 1.66 29.07 -15.47
N MET A 44 2.27 30.17 -15.03
CA MET A 44 2.94 31.15 -15.92
C MET A 44 4.33 30.69 -16.35
N VAL A 45 5.04 29.96 -15.49
CA VAL A 45 6.46 29.59 -15.70
C VAL A 45 6.58 28.18 -16.29
N SER A 46 5.57 27.31 -16.11
CA SER A 46 5.60 25.93 -16.60
C SER A 46 5.55 25.88 -18.14
N PRO A 47 6.10 24.82 -18.75
CA PRO A 47 6.12 24.64 -20.20
C PRO A 47 4.73 24.55 -20.84
N ARG A 48 3.70 24.13 -20.08
CA ARG A 48 2.31 23.93 -20.53
C ARG A 48 2.18 23.01 -21.75
N THR A 49 3.09 22.07 -21.87
CA THR A 49 3.12 21.10 -22.96
C THR A 49 3.27 19.70 -22.36
N MET A 50 2.60 18.75 -22.96
CA MET A 50 2.87 17.35 -22.66
C MET A 50 4.05 16.89 -23.53
N PRO A 51 5.08 16.25 -22.94
CA PRO A 51 6.20 15.73 -23.71
C PRO A 51 5.74 14.56 -24.59
N ALA A 52 6.51 14.26 -25.64
CA ALA A 52 6.33 13.03 -26.39
C ALA A 52 6.65 11.81 -25.51
N GLU A 53 6.22 10.64 -25.97
CA GLU A 53 6.49 9.40 -25.24
C GLU A 53 8.02 9.19 -25.06
N GLY A 54 8.45 8.99 -23.81
CA GLY A 54 9.87 8.86 -23.46
C GLY A 54 10.61 10.18 -23.21
N GLU A 55 9.98 11.33 -23.46
CA GLU A 55 10.52 12.65 -23.14
C GLU A 55 10.02 13.16 -21.79
N HIS A 56 10.57 14.28 -21.32
CA HIS A 56 10.17 14.92 -20.06
C HIS A 56 10.22 16.45 -20.13
N ILE A 57 9.47 17.10 -19.25
CA ILE A 57 9.46 18.57 -19.13
C ILE A 57 10.45 19.09 -18.06
N GLY A 58 11.55 18.37 -17.86
CA GLY A 58 12.58 18.73 -16.89
C GLY A 58 12.09 18.69 -15.45
N PHE A 59 12.62 19.57 -14.61
CA PHE A 59 12.29 19.64 -13.18
C PHE A 59 10.78 19.80 -12.92
N PHE A 60 10.03 20.39 -13.81
CA PHE A 60 8.58 20.56 -13.66
C PHE A 60 7.83 19.22 -13.59
N SER A 61 8.37 18.15 -14.18
CA SER A 61 7.76 16.82 -14.13
C SER A 61 7.67 16.23 -12.71
N VAL A 62 8.58 16.60 -11.82
CA VAL A 62 8.64 16.09 -10.45
C VAL A 62 7.70 16.86 -9.50
N LEU A 63 7.31 18.10 -9.86
CA LEU A 63 6.57 18.99 -8.97
C LEU A 63 5.25 18.42 -8.45
N PRO A 64 4.38 17.76 -9.25
CA PRO A 64 3.12 17.20 -8.78
C PRO A 64 3.32 16.22 -7.62
N ALA A 65 4.24 15.27 -7.77
CA ALA A 65 4.56 14.29 -6.73
C ALA A 65 5.23 14.94 -5.52
N LEU A 66 6.18 15.85 -5.72
CA LEU A 66 6.88 16.57 -4.66
C LEU A 66 5.91 17.41 -3.82
N PHE A 67 5.03 18.18 -4.45
CA PHE A 67 4.02 18.96 -3.72
C PHE A 67 3.02 18.07 -2.99
N THR A 68 2.59 16.96 -3.60
CA THR A 68 1.75 15.97 -2.91
C THR A 68 2.40 15.50 -1.63
N LEU A 69 3.67 15.11 -1.69
CA LEU A 69 4.42 14.65 -0.52
C LEU A 69 4.52 15.73 0.56
N LEU A 70 4.88 16.95 0.19
CA LEU A 70 4.96 18.08 1.13
C LEU A 70 3.61 18.35 1.78
N LEU A 71 2.52 18.38 0.99
CA LEU A 71 1.18 18.61 1.49
C LEU A 71 0.70 17.50 2.42
N VAL A 72 1.02 16.23 2.14
CA VAL A 72 0.68 15.11 3.03
C VAL A 72 1.34 15.28 4.40
N PHE A 73 2.61 15.65 4.45
CA PHE A 73 3.31 15.90 5.72
C PHE A 73 2.77 17.12 6.47
N ILE A 74 2.34 18.17 5.76
CA ILE A 74 1.81 19.39 6.35
C ILE A 74 0.36 19.22 6.82
N THR A 75 -0.49 18.67 5.95
CA THR A 75 -1.95 18.60 6.15
C THR A 75 -2.39 17.36 6.90
N ARG A 76 -1.59 16.29 6.87
CA ARG A 76 -1.94 14.94 7.32
C ARG A 76 -3.22 14.41 6.66
N ASN A 77 -3.58 14.97 5.52
CA ASN A 77 -4.77 14.56 4.74
C ASN A 77 -4.35 14.09 3.35
N VAL A 78 -4.29 12.78 3.19
CA VAL A 78 -3.81 12.12 1.97
C VAL A 78 -4.68 12.45 0.76
N MET A 79 -6.02 12.40 0.91
CA MET A 79 -6.95 12.66 -0.21
C MET A 79 -6.78 14.08 -0.76
N THR A 80 -6.79 15.08 0.11
CA THR A 80 -6.61 16.48 -0.29
C THR A 80 -5.27 16.69 -0.97
N SER A 81 -4.21 16.09 -0.43
CA SER A 81 -2.85 16.24 -0.97
C SER A 81 -2.71 15.61 -2.34
N LEU A 82 -3.25 14.40 -2.53
CA LEU A 82 -3.27 13.72 -3.82
C LEU A 82 -4.06 14.52 -4.87
N PHE A 83 -5.26 14.99 -4.51
CA PHE A 83 -6.08 15.81 -5.41
C PHE A 83 -5.36 17.10 -5.84
N LEU A 84 -4.74 17.80 -4.90
CA LEU A 84 -3.96 19.00 -5.19
C LEU A 84 -2.73 18.69 -6.05
N GLY A 85 -2.09 17.56 -5.84
CA GLY A 85 -1.00 17.08 -6.69
C GLY A 85 -1.43 16.87 -8.14
N VAL A 86 -2.58 16.22 -8.35
CA VAL A 86 -3.17 16.06 -9.68
C VAL A 86 -3.50 17.42 -10.30
N ALA A 87 -4.08 18.35 -9.52
CA ALA A 87 -4.38 19.70 -9.99
C ALA A 87 -3.11 20.47 -10.40
N ILE A 88 -2.02 20.34 -9.63
CA ILE A 88 -0.71 20.89 -10.01
C ILE A 88 -0.22 20.28 -11.31
N GLY A 89 -0.39 18.98 -11.50
CA GLY A 89 -0.10 18.29 -12.76
C GLY A 89 -0.83 18.91 -13.95
N GLY A 90 -2.13 19.18 -13.79
CA GLY A 90 -2.94 19.89 -14.79
C GLY A 90 -2.41 21.29 -15.12
N VAL A 91 -1.97 22.03 -14.10
CA VAL A 91 -1.38 23.38 -14.29
C VAL A 91 -0.04 23.29 -15.02
N VAL A 92 0.83 22.36 -14.65
CA VAL A 92 2.18 22.21 -15.19
C VAL A 92 2.14 21.74 -16.66
N SER A 93 1.24 20.80 -16.98
CA SER A 93 1.07 20.27 -18.34
C SER A 93 0.27 21.16 -19.27
N GLY A 94 -0.49 22.14 -18.73
CA GLY A 94 -1.52 22.85 -19.48
C GLY A 94 -2.81 22.05 -19.73
N GLY A 95 -2.88 20.83 -19.19
CA GLY A 95 -4.05 19.95 -19.24
C GLY A 95 -5.06 20.29 -18.14
N TYR A 96 -5.66 21.47 -18.19
CA TYR A 96 -6.57 21.97 -17.13
C TYR A 96 -7.81 21.12 -16.91
N ASN A 97 -8.24 20.36 -17.96
CA ASN A 97 -9.28 19.34 -17.79
C ASN A 97 -8.67 18.05 -17.22
N ILE A 98 -8.33 18.10 -15.94
CA ILE A 98 -7.71 16.97 -15.22
C ILE A 98 -8.55 15.68 -15.25
N ILE A 99 -9.85 15.81 -15.43
CA ILE A 99 -10.75 14.65 -15.53
C ILE A 99 -10.46 13.86 -16.79
N GLU A 100 -10.44 14.52 -17.94
CA GLU A 100 -10.25 13.89 -19.23
C GLU A 100 -8.79 13.47 -19.45
N HIS A 101 -7.84 14.32 -19.01
CA HIS A 101 -6.42 14.07 -19.27
C HIS A 101 -5.79 13.04 -18.33
N PHE A 102 -6.25 12.94 -17.07
CA PHE A 102 -5.59 12.11 -16.06
C PHE A 102 -6.54 11.13 -15.35
N PHE A 103 -7.71 11.61 -14.89
CA PHE A 103 -8.61 10.72 -14.16
C PHE A 103 -9.17 9.61 -15.04
N LEU A 104 -9.75 9.92 -16.18
CA LEU A 104 -10.35 8.91 -17.04
C LEU A 104 -9.34 7.88 -17.56
N PRO A 105 -8.12 8.24 -18.01
CA PRO A 105 -7.12 7.25 -18.38
C PRO A 105 -6.69 6.36 -17.20
N ALA A 106 -6.50 6.95 -16.02
CA ALA A 106 -6.06 6.22 -14.83
C ALA A 106 -7.12 5.25 -14.29
N ILE A 107 -8.32 5.76 -13.97
CA ILE A 107 -9.39 4.96 -13.35
C ILE A 107 -10.18 4.12 -14.35
N GLY A 108 -10.17 4.49 -15.63
CA GLY A 108 -10.75 3.70 -16.72
C GLY A 108 -9.88 2.52 -17.15
N SER A 109 -8.71 2.32 -16.54
CA SER A 109 -7.83 1.21 -16.86
C SER A 109 -8.38 -0.12 -16.32
N GLU A 110 -8.09 -1.22 -17.04
CA GLU A 110 -8.42 -2.59 -16.60
C GLU A 110 -7.81 -2.89 -15.23
N SER A 111 -6.57 -2.43 -14.99
CA SER A 111 -5.88 -2.60 -13.71
C SER A 111 -6.63 -1.95 -12.56
N PHE A 112 -7.10 -0.70 -12.73
CA PHE A 112 -7.86 -0.02 -11.69
C PHE A 112 -9.23 -0.67 -11.46
N ALA A 113 -9.94 -1.05 -12.54
CA ALA A 113 -11.20 -1.77 -12.44
C ALA A 113 -11.03 -3.09 -11.67
N THR A 114 -9.98 -3.84 -11.94
CA THR A 114 -9.65 -5.07 -11.21
C THR A 114 -9.37 -4.80 -9.73
N ILE A 115 -8.59 -3.78 -9.41
CA ILE A 115 -8.30 -3.42 -8.02
C ILE A 115 -9.59 -3.00 -7.30
N LEU A 116 -10.42 -2.17 -7.91
CA LEU A 116 -11.66 -1.67 -7.30
C LEU A 116 -12.68 -2.78 -7.10
N LEU A 117 -13.04 -3.48 -8.19
CA LEU A 117 -14.16 -4.43 -8.19
C LEU A 117 -13.77 -5.76 -7.52
N VAL A 118 -12.56 -6.25 -7.82
CA VAL A 118 -12.15 -7.58 -7.38
C VAL A 118 -11.47 -7.51 -6.02
N TYR A 119 -10.52 -6.59 -5.84
CA TYR A 119 -9.78 -6.57 -4.58
C TYR A 119 -10.50 -5.77 -3.50
N LEU A 120 -10.86 -4.52 -3.76
CA LEU A 120 -11.43 -3.68 -2.71
C LEU A 120 -12.87 -4.09 -2.37
N TRP A 121 -13.76 -4.20 -3.35
CA TRP A 121 -15.16 -4.52 -3.06
C TRP A 121 -15.38 -5.98 -2.68
N ALA A 122 -14.74 -6.94 -3.37
CA ALA A 122 -14.85 -8.33 -2.95
C ALA A 122 -14.21 -8.55 -1.58
N LEU A 123 -13.06 -7.90 -1.31
CA LEU A 123 -12.43 -7.92 0.00
C LEU A 123 -13.30 -7.29 1.08
N GLY A 124 -13.76 -6.04 0.84
CA GLY A 124 -14.64 -5.35 1.77
C GLY A 124 -15.88 -6.19 2.09
N GLY A 125 -16.52 -6.71 1.04
CA GLY A 125 -17.67 -7.59 1.16
C GLY A 125 -17.37 -8.87 1.95
N LEU A 126 -16.22 -9.50 1.70
CA LEU A 126 -15.78 -10.68 2.45
C LEU A 126 -15.56 -10.37 3.94
N ILE A 127 -14.92 -9.23 4.26
CA ILE A 127 -14.75 -8.75 5.64
C ILE A 127 -16.12 -8.48 6.28
N GLY A 128 -17.03 -7.82 5.54
CA GLY A 128 -18.39 -7.55 6.00
C GLY A 128 -19.16 -8.83 6.33
N ILE A 129 -19.07 -9.86 5.47
CA ILE A 129 -19.68 -11.17 5.73
C ILE A 129 -19.02 -11.85 6.94
N TRP A 130 -17.70 -11.82 7.07
CA TRP A 130 -17.00 -12.38 8.25
C TRP A 130 -17.39 -11.66 9.54
N THR A 131 -17.61 -10.36 9.49
CA THR A 131 -18.10 -9.59 10.64
C THR A 131 -19.54 -9.97 10.97
N ARG A 132 -20.41 -10.07 9.96
CA ARG A 132 -21.82 -10.43 10.11
C ARG A 132 -22.01 -11.87 10.60
N THR A 133 -21.20 -12.81 10.12
CA THR A 133 -21.20 -14.21 10.56
C THR A 133 -20.43 -14.43 11.87
N GLY A 134 -19.61 -13.47 12.30
CA GLY A 134 -18.65 -13.65 13.40
C GLY A 134 -17.49 -14.59 13.07
N GLY A 135 -17.30 -14.95 11.78
CA GLY A 135 -16.29 -15.92 11.33
C GLY A 135 -14.87 -15.47 11.64
N ALA A 136 -14.55 -14.20 11.40
CA ALA A 136 -13.24 -13.62 11.73
C ALA A 136 -12.95 -13.69 13.23
N ARG A 137 -13.95 -13.42 14.07
CA ARG A 137 -13.87 -13.53 15.53
C ARG A 137 -13.63 -14.97 15.96
N ALA A 138 -14.38 -15.93 15.41
CA ALA A 138 -14.24 -17.35 15.73
C ALA A 138 -12.85 -17.89 15.35
N PHE A 139 -12.31 -17.46 14.20
CA PHE A 139 -10.95 -17.79 13.78
C PHE A 139 -9.92 -17.20 14.74
N ALA A 140 -10.02 -15.90 15.04
CA ALA A 140 -9.11 -15.21 15.94
C ALA A 140 -9.06 -15.87 17.33
N GLU A 141 -10.23 -16.29 17.87
CA GLU A 141 -10.31 -16.98 19.15
C GLU A 141 -9.62 -18.34 19.13
N ARG A 142 -9.76 -19.09 18.03
CA ARG A 142 -9.21 -20.44 17.94
C ARG A 142 -7.72 -20.45 17.55
N ALA A 143 -7.32 -19.64 16.57
CA ALA A 143 -5.91 -19.48 16.17
C ALA A 143 -5.08 -18.86 17.30
N GLY A 144 -5.63 -17.84 17.97
CA GLY A 144 -5.01 -17.22 19.14
C GLY A 144 -4.74 -18.19 20.28
N ARG A 145 -5.63 -19.18 20.50
CA ARG A 145 -5.43 -20.20 21.55
C ARG A 145 -4.32 -21.21 21.22
N ARG A 146 -4.07 -21.50 19.95
CA ARG A 146 -3.12 -22.56 19.54
C ARG A 146 -1.76 -22.06 19.13
N ILE A 147 -1.71 -20.95 18.37
CA ILE A 147 -0.49 -20.44 17.72
C ILE A 147 0.04 -19.23 18.48
N VAL A 148 -0.85 -18.32 18.90
CA VAL A 148 -0.49 -17.04 19.48
C VAL A 148 -0.61 -17.14 21.00
N ARG A 149 0.54 -17.12 21.66
CA ARG A 149 0.65 -17.17 23.14
C ARG A 149 0.92 -15.80 23.78
N GLY A 150 1.15 -14.77 22.94
CA GLY A 150 1.45 -13.42 23.40
C GLY A 150 1.85 -12.50 22.23
N PRO A 151 2.22 -11.24 22.52
CA PRO A 151 2.50 -10.24 21.48
C PRO A 151 3.58 -10.64 20.49
N ARG A 152 4.66 -11.28 20.94
CA ARG A 152 5.74 -11.74 20.03
C ARG A 152 5.26 -12.80 19.06
N SER A 153 4.55 -13.82 19.55
CA SER A 153 4.01 -14.88 18.68
C SER A 153 2.92 -14.35 17.74
N ALA A 154 2.17 -13.30 18.13
CA ALA A 154 1.20 -12.66 17.26
C ALA A 154 1.87 -11.92 16.09
N ARG A 155 2.94 -11.17 16.35
CA ARG A 155 3.74 -10.51 15.32
C ARG A 155 4.42 -11.52 14.39
N PHE A 156 5.01 -12.57 14.95
CA PHE A 156 5.61 -13.65 14.15
C PHE A 156 4.56 -14.34 13.27
N PHE A 157 3.38 -14.59 13.79
CA PHE A 157 2.27 -15.14 13.01
C PHE A 157 1.88 -14.19 11.86
N ALA A 158 1.80 -12.89 12.10
CA ALA A 158 1.54 -11.89 11.06
C ALA A 158 2.63 -11.91 9.98
N TRP A 159 3.90 -11.95 10.36
CA TRP A 159 5.03 -12.08 9.44
C TRP A 159 4.95 -13.36 8.61
N LEU A 160 4.69 -14.49 9.23
CA LEU A 160 4.58 -15.78 8.55
C LEU A 160 3.44 -15.80 7.52
N VAL A 161 2.29 -15.24 7.89
CA VAL A 161 1.13 -15.12 6.97
C VAL A 161 1.48 -14.21 5.79
N GLY A 162 2.16 -13.10 6.02
CA GLY A 162 2.63 -12.21 4.95
C GLY A 162 3.59 -12.91 3.97
N VAL A 163 4.53 -13.69 4.49
CA VAL A 163 5.46 -14.48 3.66
C VAL A 163 4.72 -15.58 2.86
N ILE A 164 3.73 -16.23 3.46
CA ILE A 164 2.94 -17.27 2.76
C ILE A 164 2.11 -16.66 1.61
N PHE A 165 1.61 -15.44 1.79
CA PHE A 165 0.71 -14.79 0.82
C PHE A 165 1.42 -13.89 -0.20
N HIS A 166 2.66 -14.16 -0.55
CA HIS A 166 3.54 -13.34 -1.40
C HIS A 166 3.17 -13.29 -2.90
N GLN A 167 1.90 -13.34 -3.25
CA GLN A 167 1.44 -13.40 -4.66
C GLN A 167 1.66 -12.11 -5.48
N GLY A 168 1.99 -11.02 -4.82
CA GLY A 168 2.23 -9.69 -5.39
C GLY A 168 1.94 -8.64 -4.32
N GLY A 169 2.57 -7.47 -4.40
CA GLY A 169 2.52 -6.45 -3.35
C GLY A 169 1.10 -6.17 -2.83
N THR A 170 0.21 -5.77 -3.71
CA THR A 170 -1.17 -5.37 -3.43
C THR A 170 -2.01 -6.48 -2.80
N VAL A 171 -1.97 -7.69 -3.39
CA VAL A 171 -2.77 -8.83 -2.92
C VAL A 171 -2.28 -9.34 -1.57
N SER A 172 -0.97 -9.39 -1.41
CA SER A 172 -0.34 -9.85 -0.16
C SER A 172 -0.74 -8.98 1.03
N THR A 173 -0.76 -7.66 0.87
CA THR A 173 -1.15 -6.73 1.95
C THR A 173 -2.57 -6.95 2.42
N ILE A 174 -3.49 -7.14 1.47
CA ILE A 174 -4.90 -7.36 1.77
C ILE A 174 -5.12 -8.68 2.48
N LEU A 175 -4.61 -9.78 1.91
CA LEU A 175 -4.76 -11.12 2.47
C LEU A 175 -4.14 -11.24 3.86
N ALA A 176 -2.90 -10.80 4.02
CA ALA A 176 -2.22 -10.89 5.30
C ALA A 176 -2.90 -9.99 6.34
N GLY A 177 -3.12 -8.71 6.03
CA GLY A 177 -3.67 -7.74 6.97
C GLY A 177 -5.02 -8.16 7.54
N THR A 178 -5.97 -8.53 6.68
CA THR A 178 -7.31 -8.93 7.11
C THR A 178 -7.33 -10.22 7.91
N THR A 179 -6.48 -11.18 7.54
CA THR A 179 -6.37 -12.47 8.24
C THR A 179 -5.80 -12.31 9.65
N VAL A 180 -4.77 -11.48 9.82
CA VAL A 180 -4.05 -11.39 11.09
C VAL A 180 -4.57 -10.32 12.03
N ARG A 181 -5.25 -9.27 11.51
CA ARG A 181 -5.79 -8.15 12.29
C ARG A 181 -6.60 -8.58 13.52
N PRO A 182 -7.58 -9.50 13.45
CA PRO A 182 -8.35 -9.88 14.63
C PRO A 182 -7.52 -10.54 15.73
N VAL A 183 -6.43 -11.20 15.35
CA VAL A 183 -5.51 -11.88 16.28
C VAL A 183 -4.58 -10.87 16.95
N THR A 184 -4.01 -9.96 16.18
CA THR A 184 -3.07 -8.94 16.66
C THR A 184 -3.75 -7.90 17.54
N ASP A 185 -4.97 -7.49 17.21
CA ASP A 185 -5.78 -6.56 18.01
C ASP A 185 -6.01 -7.07 19.44
N ARG A 186 -6.31 -8.35 19.58
CA ARG A 186 -6.46 -9.00 20.90
C ARG A 186 -5.17 -9.05 21.71
N GLN A 187 -4.02 -9.09 21.05
CA GLN A 187 -2.72 -9.10 21.68
C GLN A 187 -2.16 -7.69 21.92
N ARG A 188 -2.98 -6.64 21.71
CA ARG A 188 -2.63 -5.24 21.87
C ARG A 188 -1.37 -4.87 21.05
N ILE A 189 -1.31 -5.38 19.81
CA ILE A 189 -0.33 -4.95 18.81
C ILE A 189 -0.86 -3.67 18.19
N SER A 190 -0.07 -2.61 18.19
CA SER A 190 -0.47 -1.34 17.55
C SER A 190 -0.70 -1.51 16.05
N LYS A 191 -1.50 -0.63 15.47
CA LYS A 191 -1.75 -0.68 14.03
C LYS A 191 -0.48 -0.41 13.23
N GLU A 192 0.38 0.45 13.74
CA GLU A 192 1.68 0.74 13.16
C GLU A 192 2.61 -0.48 13.15
N GLU A 193 2.61 -1.31 14.22
CA GLU A 193 3.35 -2.59 14.22
C GLU A 193 2.82 -3.54 13.16
N LEU A 194 1.48 -3.66 13.08
CA LEU A 194 0.83 -4.60 12.17
C LEU A 194 1.01 -4.19 10.72
N THR A 195 0.78 -2.91 10.39
CA THR A 195 0.94 -2.38 9.03
C THR A 195 2.38 -2.51 8.55
N TYR A 196 3.37 -2.21 9.42
CA TYR A 196 4.78 -2.41 9.10
C TYR A 196 5.09 -3.88 8.75
N ILE A 197 4.59 -4.84 9.52
CA ILE A 197 4.83 -6.27 9.24
C ILE A 197 4.17 -6.67 7.92
N VAL A 198 2.93 -6.26 7.68
CA VAL A 198 2.16 -6.65 6.49
C VAL A 198 2.77 -6.04 5.23
N ASP A 199 3.12 -4.76 5.26
CA ASP A 199 3.70 -4.06 4.11
C ASP A 199 5.11 -4.57 3.78
N SER A 200 5.95 -4.75 4.81
CA SER A 200 7.31 -5.29 4.64
C SER A 200 7.36 -6.76 4.21
N THR A 201 6.28 -7.50 4.34
CA THR A 201 6.16 -8.87 3.85
C THR A 201 5.36 -8.99 2.55
N ALA A 202 4.97 -7.88 1.94
CA ALA A 202 4.27 -7.84 0.66
C ALA A 202 5.25 -7.71 -0.52
N SER A 203 5.48 -6.49 -1.03
CA SER A 203 6.37 -6.26 -2.17
C SER A 203 7.80 -6.77 -1.96
N PRO A 204 8.45 -6.59 -0.79
CA PRO A 204 9.78 -7.15 -0.58
C PRO A 204 9.83 -8.68 -0.74
N VAL A 205 8.89 -9.40 -0.15
CA VAL A 205 8.84 -10.87 -0.25
C VAL A 205 8.55 -11.33 -1.68
N ALA A 206 7.67 -10.62 -2.40
CA ALA A 206 7.32 -10.95 -3.78
C ALA A 206 8.52 -10.86 -4.74
N THR A 207 9.52 -10.02 -4.45
CA THR A 207 10.73 -9.90 -5.28
C THR A 207 11.86 -10.86 -4.90
N ILE A 208 11.74 -11.59 -3.81
CA ILE A 208 12.75 -12.59 -3.38
C ILE A 208 12.24 -14.03 -3.38
N LEU A 209 10.92 -14.22 -3.42
CA LEU A 209 10.34 -15.56 -3.54
C LEU A 209 9.84 -15.80 -4.98
N PRO A 210 10.01 -17.01 -5.52
CA PRO A 210 9.46 -17.37 -6.81
C PRO A 210 7.94 -17.55 -6.74
N PHE A 211 7.31 -17.79 -7.92
CA PHE A 211 5.90 -18.17 -8.05
C PHE A 211 4.90 -17.02 -7.90
N ASN A 212 5.26 -15.84 -8.42
CA ASN A 212 4.38 -14.70 -8.57
C ASN A 212 4.56 -14.04 -9.95
N ALA A 213 3.82 -12.95 -10.23
CA ALA A 213 3.84 -12.30 -11.54
C ALA A 213 5.14 -11.53 -11.86
N TRP A 214 5.99 -11.23 -10.88
CA TRP A 214 7.15 -10.32 -11.05
C TRP A 214 8.23 -10.85 -11.99
N PRO A 215 8.65 -12.12 -11.95
CA PRO A 215 9.69 -12.62 -12.85
C PRO A 215 9.31 -12.48 -14.33
N LEU A 216 8.07 -12.78 -14.69
CA LEU A 216 7.57 -12.68 -16.07
C LEU A 216 7.42 -11.22 -16.51
N TYR A 217 6.90 -10.37 -15.63
CA TYR A 217 6.76 -8.94 -15.91
C TYR A 217 8.12 -8.29 -16.17
N VAL A 218 9.08 -8.50 -15.28
CA VAL A 218 10.43 -7.92 -15.43
C VAL A 218 11.16 -8.53 -16.62
N ALA A 219 11.01 -9.83 -16.87
CA ALA A 219 11.56 -10.47 -18.07
C ALA A 219 11.07 -9.77 -19.33
N GLY A 220 9.76 -9.50 -19.43
CA GLY A 220 9.19 -8.75 -20.56
C GLY A 220 9.79 -7.35 -20.78
N LEU A 221 10.26 -6.70 -19.71
CA LEU A 221 10.90 -5.38 -19.79
C LEU A 221 12.36 -5.41 -20.24
N VAL A 222 13.07 -6.52 -20.02
CA VAL A 222 14.51 -6.63 -20.31
C VAL A 222 14.83 -7.46 -21.55
N ILE A 223 13.90 -8.25 -22.09
CA ILE A 223 14.11 -9.05 -23.30
C ILE A 223 14.61 -8.15 -24.43
N GLY A 224 15.70 -8.60 -25.09
CA GLY A 224 16.32 -7.89 -26.21
C GLY A 224 17.13 -6.65 -25.83
N THR A 225 17.18 -6.26 -24.56
CA THR A 225 17.96 -5.07 -24.12
C THR A 225 19.47 -5.33 -24.09
N THR A 226 19.89 -6.55 -23.85
CA THR A 226 21.29 -7.00 -23.89
C THR A 226 21.37 -8.45 -24.38
N PRO A 227 22.54 -8.93 -24.81
CA PRO A 227 22.71 -10.33 -25.20
C PRO A 227 22.39 -11.34 -24.09
N LEU A 228 22.42 -10.93 -22.82
CA LEU A 228 22.06 -11.78 -21.67
C LEU A 228 20.56 -12.06 -21.56
N PHE A 229 19.74 -11.30 -22.26
CA PHE A 229 18.27 -11.35 -22.24
C PHE A 229 17.69 -11.59 -23.66
N ALA A 230 18.31 -12.50 -24.42
CA ALA A 230 17.88 -12.75 -25.78
C ALA A 230 16.54 -13.50 -25.86
N THR A 231 16.20 -14.28 -24.82
CA THR A 231 14.94 -15.03 -24.72
C THR A 231 14.25 -14.79 -23.38
N GLU A 232 12.93 -15.06 -23.33
CA GLU A 232 12.15 -14.98 -22.10
C GLU A 232 12.71 -15.90 -21.01
N GLU A 233 13.08 -17.13 -21.37
CA GLU A 233 13.65 -18.09 -20.43
C GLU A 233 14.96 -17.58 -19.80
N GLN A 234 15.84 -16.95 -20.61
CA GLN A 234 17.07 -16.34 -20.12
C GLN A 234 16.77 -15.18 -19.16
N ALA A 235 15.85 -14.31 -19.52
CA ALA A 235 15.48 -13.16 -18.70
C ALA A 235 14.85 -13.60 -17.36
N VAL A 236 13.95 -14.59 -17.38
CA VAL A 236 13.36 -15.17 -16.16
C VAL A 236 14.42 -15.87 -15.30
N SER A 237 15.30 -16.67 -15.93
CA SER A 237 16.43 -17.31 -15.22
C SER A 237 17.35 -16.28 -14.58
N PHE A 238 17.63 -15.17 -15.28
CA PHE A 238 18.46 -14.10 -14.78
C PHE A 238 17.82 -13.38 -13.60
N PHE A 239 16.50 -13.16 -13.64
CA PHE A 239 15.75 -12.64 -12.48
C PHE A 239 16.01 -13.48 -11.23
N PHE A 240 15.86 -14.80 -11.34
CA PHE A 240 16.09 -15.70 -10.19
C PHE A 240 17.53 -15.69 -9.69
N ARG A 241 18.50 -15.60 -10.61
CA ARG A 241 19.92 -15.48 -10.25
C ARG A 241 20.26 -14.14 -9.59
N SER A 242 19.47 -13.10 -9.86
CA SER A 242 19.63 -11.76 -9.28
C SER A 242 18.97 -11.60 -7.90
N ILE A 243 18.11 -12.54 -7.47
CA ILE A 243 17.45 -12.49 -6.14
C ILE A 243 18.45 -12.31 -4.99
N PRO A 244 19.59 -13.03 -4.91
CA PRO A 244 20.56 -12.86 -3.82
C PRO A 244 21.16 -11.46 -3.73
N PHE A 245 21.07 -10.66 -4.79
CA PHE A 245 21.59 -9.30 -4.88
C PHE A 245 20.50 -8.23 -4.65
N ASN A 246 19.25 -8.64 -4.41
CA ASN A 246 18.19 -7.74 -3.97
C ASN A 246 18.33 -7.47 -2.46
N PHE A 247 19.41 -6.79 -2.07
CA PHE A 247 19.76 -6.60 -0.66
C PHE A 247 18.73 -5.82 0.11
N TYR A 248 18.06 -4.82 -0.52
CA TYR A 248 16.98 -4.11 0.17
C TYR A 248 15.89 -5.07 0.64
N ALA A 249 15.33 -5.85 -0.28
CA ALA A 249 14.23 -6.74 0.05
C ALA A 249 14.64 -7.79 1.09
N ILE A 250 15.85 -8.36 0.96
CA ILE A 250 16.41 -9.31 1.93
C ILE A 250 16.51 -8.67 3.32
N PHE A 251 17.08 -7.47 3.43
CA PHE A 251 17.22 -6.79 4.72
C PHE A 251 15.89 -6.30 5.27
N ALA A 252 14.95 -5.86 4.43
CA ALA A 252 13.62 -5.47 4.85
C ALA A 252 12.85 -6.66 5.46
N VAL A 253 12.83 -7.81 4.79
CA VAL A 253 12.16 -9.02 5.27
C VAL A 253 12.83 -9.57 6.53
N LEU A 254 14.17 -9.59 6.58
CA LEU A 254 14.91 -10.04 7.75
C LEU A 254 14.74 -9.11 8.95
N SER A 255 14.83 -7.79 8.75
CA SER A 255 14.60 -6.82 9.83
C SER A 255 13.18 -6.91 10.39
N THR A 256 12.20 -7.13 9.53
CA THR A 256 10.81 -7.33 9.95
C THR A 256 10.61 -8.65 10.70
N LEU A 257 11.33 -9.72 10.34
CA LEU A 257 11.37 -10.95 11.13
C LEU A 257 11.95 -10.69 12.52
N LEU A 258 13.11 -10.03 12.60
CA LEU A 258 13.76 -9.68 13.87
C LEU A 258 12.85 -8.77 14.71
N PHE A 259 12.14 -7.84 14.10
CA PHE A 259 11.11 -7.02 14.75
C PHE A 259 9.97 -7.89 15.31
N ALA A 260 9.44 -8.80 14.51
CA ALA A 260 8.33 -9.66 14.90
C ALA A 260 8.66 -10.54 16.11
N VAL A 261 9.84 -11.15 16.15
CA VAL A 261 10.31 -11.95 17.28
C VAL A 261 10.83 -11.12 18.47
N GLY A 262 10.97 -9.79 18.26
CA GLY A 262 11.42 -8.87 19.32
C GLY A 262 12.91 -8.85 19.56
N TRP A 263 13.71 -9.18 18.55
CA TRP A 263 15.18 -9.18 18.57
C TRP A 263 15.80 -7.99 17.83
N LEU A 264 14.98 -7.15 17.16
CA LEU A 264 15.50 -5.95 16.51
C LEU A 264 15.96 -4.95 17.58
N PRO A 265 17.23 -4.54 17.58
CA PRO A 265 17.81 -3.72 18.67
C PRO A 265 17.27 -2.27 18.64
N TRP A 266 16.85 -1.81 17.47
CA TRP A 266 16.37 -0.46 17.27
C TRP A 266 15.10 -0.47 16.38
N VAL A 267 14.04 0.19 16.84
CA VAL A 267 12.75 0.23 16.13
C VAL A 267 12.30 1.66 15.80
N GLY A 268 13.12 2.67 16.13
CA GLY A 268 12.73 4.07 15.99
C GLY A 268 11.80 4.56 17.12
N ARG A 269 11.86 5.89 17.37
CA ARG A 269 11.12 6.48 18.50
C ARG A 269 9.61 6.38 18.34
N LYS A 270 9.07 6.69 17.14
CA LYS A 270 7.62 6.68 16.88
C LYS A 270 7.05 5.28 17.00
N MET A 271 7.70 4.27 16.42
CA MET A 271 7.30 2.88 16.53
C MET A 271 7.30 2.42 18.00
N LYS A 272 8.35 2.77 18.76
CA LYS A 272 8.43 2.45 20.19
C LYS A 272 7.26 3.04 20.98
N LEU A 273 6.92 4.31 20.74
CA LEU A 273 5.77 4.97 21.37
C LEU A 273 4.44 4.31 21.01
N ALA A 274 4.25 3.91 19.74
CA ALA A 274 3.08 3.17 19.30
C ALA A 274 2.94 1.82 20.02
N MET A 275 4.05 1.07 20.13
CA MET A 275 4.11 -0.19 20.88
C MET A 275 3.77 -0.02 22.36
N GLU A 276 4.32 1.01 23.00
CA GLU A 276 4.06 1.32 24.42
C GLU A 276 2.60 1.73 24.63
N ARG A 277 2.06 2.62 23.78
CA ARG A 277 0.65 3.04 23.83
C ARG A 277 -0.27 1.83 23.78
N ALA A 278 -0.15 0.99 22.75
CA ALA A 278 -1.02 -0.17 22.56
C ALA A 278 -0.97 -1.14 23.75
N ARG A 279 0.23 -1.36 24.33
CA ARG A 279 0.40 -2.28 25.47
C ARG A 279 -0.15 -1.74 26.77
N THR A 280 0.06 -0.45 27.06
CA THR A 280 -0.30 0.16 28.34
C THR A 280 -1.76 0.59 28.38
N THR A 281 -2.26 1.24 27.32
CA THR A 281 -3.61 1.82 27.28
C THR A 281 -4.63 0.93 26.56
N GLY A 282 -4.16 0.00 25.71
CA GLY A 282 -5.03 -0.78 24.82
C GLY A 282 -5.49 -0.01 23.58
N GLN A 283 -5.09 1.26 23.39
CA GLN A 283 -5.37 2.05 22.21
C GLN A 283 -4.45 1.62 21.06
N LEU A 284 -5.02 1.00 20.03
CA LEU A 284 -4.26 0.41 18.94
C LEU A 284 -3.82 1.46 17.90
N ASN A 285 -4.62 2.50 17.67
CA ASN A 285 -4.29 3.67 16.84
C ASN A 285 -3.82 4.84 17.70
N ALA A 286 -3.10 5.79 17.10
CA ALA A 286 -2.80 7.07 17.73
C ALA A 286 -4.11 7.85 18.03
N PRO A 287 -4.13 8.74 19.04
CA PRO A 287 -5.34 9.49 19.39
C PRO A 287 -5.86 10.39 18.27
N ASP A 288 -4.96 10.87 17.41
CA ASP A 288 -5.24 11.74 16.26
C ASP A 288 -5.25 10.97 14.93
N ALA A 289 -5.16 9.64 14.96
CA ALA A 289 -5.18 8.81 13.78
C ALA A 289 -6.52 8.92 13.03
N GLN A 290 -6.43 8.87 11.71
CA GLN A 290 -7.58 8.79 10.81
C GLN A 290 -7.54 7.44 10.07
N PRO A 291 -7.97 6.34 10.70
CA PRO A 291 -7.94 5.03 10.07
C PRO A 291 -8.79 5.01 8.81
N ILE A 292 -8.28 4.40 7.76
CA ILE A 292 -9.01 4.28 6.49
C ILE A 292 -10.20 3.31 6.62
N ALA A 293 -10.10 2.30 7.51
CA ALA A 293 -11.20 1.38 7.74
C ALA A 293 -12.32 2.06 8.54
N ALA A 294 -13.55 2.02 8.01
CA ALA A 294 -14.70 2.55 8.70
C ALA A 294 -14.98 1.76 9.99
N GLU A 295 -15.36 2.47 11.05
CA GLU A 295 -15.81 1.86 12.32
C GLU A 295 -17.00 0.91 12.12
N GLU A 296 -17.81 1.16 11.10
CA GLU A 296 -18.95 0.35 10.67
C GLU A 296 -18.58 -1.13 10.43
N LEU A 297 -17.35 -1.44 10.04
CA LEU A 297 -16.87 -2.82 9.88
C LEU A 297 -16.64 -3.54 11.22
N THR A 298 -16.52 -2.81 12.31
CA THR A 298 -16.28 -3.38 13.66
C THR A 298 -17.55 -3.50 14.49
N GLU A 299 -18.60 -2.74 14.19
CA GLU A 299 -19.85 -2.66 14.97
C GLU A 299 -21.02 -3.48 14.42
N LEU A 300 -20.89 -4.14 13.28
CA LEU A 300 -21.96 -4.93 12.67
C LEU A 300 -22.41 -6.04 13.63
N LYS A 301 -23.65 -5.95 14.10
CA LYS A 301 -24.24 -6.93 15.00
C LYS A 301 -24.53 -8.23 14.26
N MET A 302 -24.01 -9.32 14.78
CA MET A 302 -24.34 -10.67 14.33
C MET A 302 -25.82 -10.96 14.60
N PRO A 303 -26.58 -11.57 13.66
CA PRO A 303 -27.95 -11.99 13.91
C PRO A 303 -28.04 -12.91 15.13
N ALA A 304 -29.07 -12.71 15.98
CA ALA A 304 -29.17 -13.38 17.29
C ALA A 304 -29.21 -14.92 17.18
N ASP A 305 -29.80 -15.43 16.09
CA ASP A 305 -29.99 -16.87 15.88
C ASP A 305 -28.84 -17.53 15.09
N TYR A 306 -27.84 -16.76 14.64
CA TYR A 306 -26.74 -17.31 13.83
C TYR A 306 -25.64 -17.92 14.68
N ARG A 307 -25.31 -19.20 14.43
CA ARG A 307 -24.23 -19.90 15.14
C ARG A 307 -22.89 -19.74 14.40
N SER A 308 -22.10 -18.79 14.87
CA SER A 308 -20.74 -18.54 14.37
C SER A 308 -19.84 -19.77 14.60
N GLY A 309 -18.92 -20.00 13.66
CA GLY A 309 -17.96 -21.09 13.75
C GLY A 309 -16.71 -20.84 12.90
N LEU A 310 -15.71 -21.69 13.07
CA LEU A 310 -14.47 -21.67 12.30
C LEU A 310 -14.68 -21.78 10.80
N SER A 311 -15.70 -22.52 10.37
CA SER A 311 -16.02 -22.71 8.95
C SER A 311 -16.34 -21.39 8.25
N ASP A 312 -16.97 -20.43 8.95
CA ASP A 312 -17.35 -19.13 8.39
C ASP A 312 -16.14 -18.28 7.97
N PHE A 313 -14.97 -18.58 8.52
CA PHE A 313 -13.70 -17.98 8.14
C PHE A 313 -12.88 -18.91 7.23
N LEU A 314 -12.68 -20.16 7.65
CA LEU A 314 -11.75 -21.08 6.96
C LEU A 314 -12.24 -21.54 5.59
N VAL A 315 -13.56 -21.67 5.37
CA VAL A 315 -14.08 -22.10 4.07
C VAL A 315 -13.87 -21.01 3.01
N PRO A 316 -14.29 -19.75 3.22
CA PRO A 316 -14.01 -18.68 2.26
C PRO A 316 -12.52 -18.44 2.07
N MET A 317 -11.73 -18.43 3.16
CA MET A 317 -10.28 -18.26 3.10
C MET A 317 -9.60 -19.42 2.36
N GLY A 318 -10.00 -20.66 2.66
CA GLY A 318 -9.51 -21.85 1.98
C GLY A 318 -9.87 -21.87 0.49
N THR A 319 -11.07 -21.41 0.12
CA THR A 319 -11.49 -21.22 -1.27
C THR A 319 -10.60 -20.20 -1.96
N LEU A 320 -10.38 -19.04 -1.33
CA LEU A 320 -9.52 -17.98 -1.85
C LEU A 320 -8.11 -18.50 -2.12
N LEU A 321 -7.49 -19.14 -1.14
CA LEU A 321 -6.14 -19.68 -1.28
C LEU A 321 -6.07 -20.82 -2.30
N ALA A 322 -7.03 -21.74 -2.28
CA ALA A 322 -7.05 -22.86 -3.22
C ALA A 322 -7.18 -22.37 -4.67
N VAL A 323 -8.11 -21.45 -4.93
CA VAL A 323 -8.34 -20.92 -6.29
C VAL A 323 -7.19 -20.01 -6.74
N ALA A 324 -6.54 -19.30 -5.84
CA ALA A 324 -5.37 -18.50 -6.18
C ALA A 324 -4.13 -19.35 -6.49
N ILE A 325 -3.89 -20.42 -5.71
CA ILE A 325 -2.60 -21.13 -5.70
C ILE A 325 -2.66 -22.43 -6.52
N VAL A 326 -3.74 -23.24 -6.44
CA VAL A 326 -3.80 -24.55 -7.12
C VAL A 326 -3.63 -24.43 -8.65
N PRO A 327 -4.26 -23.47 -9.37
CA PRO A 327 -4.06 -23.31 -10.79
C PRO A 327 -2.60 -23.03 -11.16
N PHE A 328 -1.85 -22.35 -10.31
CA PHE A 328 -0.43 -22.13 -10.54
C PHE A 328 0.35 -23.44 -10.67
N PHE A 329 0.12 -24.42 -9.80
CA PHE A 329 0.77 -25.73 -9.90
C PHE A 329 0.30 -26.58 -11.09
N LEU A 330 -0.91 -26.30 -11.61
CA LEU A 330 -1.50 -27.06 -12.72
C LEU A 330 -1.23 -26.42 -14.09
N THR A 331 -1.25 -25.10 -14.18
CA THR A 331 -1.24 -24.35 -15.45
C THR A 331 -0.18 -23.25 -15.50
N GLY A 332 0.59 -23.04 -14.42
CA GLY A 332 1.56 -21.93 -14.30
C GLY A 332 0.94 -20.54 -14.12
N THR A 333 -0.38 -20.43 -13.99
CA THR A 333 -1.08 -19.15 -13.88
C THR A 333 -1.75 -18.96 -12.52
N VAL A 334 -1.66 -17.78 -11.94
CA VAL A 334 -2.34 -17.39 -10.70
C VAL A 334 -3.69 -16.76 -11.05
N ARG A 335 -4.77 -17.24 -10.42
CA ARG A 335 -6.16 -16.79 -10.66
C ARG A 335 -6.72 -16.02 -9.47
N ILE A 336 -6.27 -14.79 -9.31
CA ILE A 336 -6.60 -14.00 -8.11
C ILE A 336 -8.00 -13.41 -8.18
N ALA A 337 -8.41 -12.93 -9.34
CA ALA A 337 -9.73 -12.35 -9.54
C ALA A 337 -10.84 -13.36 -9.24
N GLU A 338 -10.70 -14.55 -9.83
CA GLU A 338 -11.63 -15.65 -9.60
C GLU A 338 -11.60 -16.13 -8.15
N ALA A 339 -10.42 -16.09 -7.51
CA ALA A 339 -10.27 -16.49 -6.11
C ALA A 339 -11.08 -15.62 -5.17
N PHE A 340 -11.06 -14.29 -5.34
CA PHE A 340 -11.86 -13.37 -4.53
C PHE A 340 -13.36 -13.53 -4.79
N GLY A 341 -13.77 -13.62 -6.05
CA GLY A 341 -15.17 -13.82 -6.42
C GLY A 341 -15.74 -15.11 -5.82
N LEU A 342 -15.02 -16.24 -5.98
CA LEU A 342 -15.44 -17.52 -5.43
C LEU A 342 -15.40 -17.55 -3.90
N ALA A 343 -14.47 -16.85 -3.26
CA ALA A 343 -14.43 -16.75 -1.80
C ALA A 343 -15.65 -16.02 -1.25
N VAL A 344 -16.09 -14.93 -1.89
CA VAL A 344 -17.32 -14.21 -1.54
C VAL A 344 -18.55 -15.11 -1.71
N LEU A 345 -18.65 -15.79 -2.85
CA LEU A 345 -19.75 -16.74 -3.09
C LEU A 345 -19.76 -17.88 -2.07
N ALA A 346 -18.58 -18.42 -1.73
CA ALA A 346 -18.46 -19.45 -0.69
C ALA A 346 -18.87 -18.92 0.70
N ALA A 347 -18.51 -17.67 1.02
CA ALA A 347 -18.90 -17.05 2.29
C ALA A 347 -20.42 -16.85 2.39
N ILE A 348 -21.03 -16.28 1.34
CA ILE A 348 -22.49 -16.12 1.27
C ILE A 348 -23.17 -17.47 1.30
N GLY A 349 -22.77 -18.42 0.44
CA GLY A 349 -23.37 -19.76 0.36
C GLY A 349 -23.32 -20.52 1.69
N LEU A 350 -22.18 -20.44 2.40
CA LEU A 350 -22.06 -21.05 3.72
C LEU A 350 -22.94 -20.35 4.77
N ALA A 351 -23.01 -19.03 4.73
CA ALA A 351 -23.88 -18.28 5.65
C ALA A 351 -25.35 -18.66 5.46
N LEU A 352 -25.82 -18.75 4.20
CA LEU A 352 -27.17 -19.22 3.86
C LEU A 352 -27.41 -20.67 4.31
N PHE A 353 -26.46 -21.56 4.05
CA PHE A 353 -26.52 -22.98 4.45
C PHE A 353 -26.67 -23.12 5.98
N LYS A 354 -26.04 -22.23 6.75
CA LYS A 354 -26.14 -22.18 8.23
C LYS A 354 -27.36 -21.42 8.75
N GLY A 355 -28.27 -21.00 7.86
CA GLY A 355 -29.54 -20.39 8.22
C GLY A 355 -29.56 -18.86 8.29
N MET A 356 -28.52 -18.18 7.79
CA MET A 356 -28.54 -16.71 7.68
C MET A 356 -29.49 -16.31 6.54
N PRO A 357 -30.42 -15.35 6.75
CA PRO A 357 -31.22 -14.81 5.66
C PRO A 357 -30.35 -14.17 4.56
N LEU A 358 -30.71 -14.35 3.28
CA LEU A 358 -29.97 -13.78 2.14
C LEU A 358 -29.77 -12.27 2.29
N ARG A 359 -30.80 -11.56 2.75
CA ARG A 359 -30.75 -10.12 2.98
C ARG A 359 -29.63 -9.75 3.96
N GLU A 360 -29.50 -10.48 5.07
CA GLU A 360 -28.46 -10.23 6.08
C GLU A 360 -27.05 -10.47 5.53
N ALA A 361 -26.86 -11.51 4.72
CA ALA A 361 -25.58 -11.79 4.08
C ALA A 361 -25.21 -10.71 3.05
N VAL A 362 -26.19 -10.26 2.24
CA VAL A 362 -26.00 -9.19 1.26
C VAL A 362 -25.78 -7.84 1.94
N ASP A 363 -26.55 -7.52 2.99
CA ASP A 363 -26.34 -6.31 3.77
C ASP A 363 -24.94 -6.29 4.38
N GLY A 364 -24.46 -7.42 4.91
CA GLY A 364 -23.09 -7.57 5.39
C GLY A 364 -22.05 -7.31 4.30
N PHE A 365 -22.24 -7.85 3.10
CA PHE A 365 -21.39 -7.59 1.94
C PHE A 365 -21.34 -6.10 1.58
N VAL A 366 -22.52 -5.46 1.45
CA VAL A 366 -22.64 -4.04 1.08
C VAL A 366 -22.00 -3.14 2.13
N ASP A 367 -22.24 -3.41 3.41
CA ASP A 367 -21.62 -2.64 4.49
C ASP A 367 -20.09 -2.77 4.47
N GLY A 368 -19.58 -3.96 4.17
CA GLY A 368 -18.17 -4.17 3.94
C GLY A 368 -17.60 -3.37 2.76
N CYS A 369 -18.34 -3.29 1.64
CA CYS A 369 -17.96 -2.45 0.50
C CYS A 369 -17.91 -0.96 0.87
N LYS A 370 -18.92 -0.46 1.63
CA LYS A 370 -18.91 0.92 2.15
C LYS A 370 -17.66 1.21 2.98
N GLY A 371 -17.27 0.27 3.82
CA GLY A 371 -16.09 0.40 4.69
C GLY A 371 -14.77 0.60 3.95
N VAL A 372 -14.64 0.12 2.71
CA VAL A 372 -13.44 0.28 1.89
C VAL A 372 -13.50 1.41 0.89
N THR A 373 -14.63 2.13 0.81
CA THR A 373 -14.85 3.19 -0.20
C THR A 373 -13.83 4.33 -0.07
N VAL A 374 -13.49 4.73 1.15
CA VAL A 374 -12.47 5.79 1.37
C VAL A 374 -11.12 5.35 0.83
N GLY A 375 -10.72 4.10 1.07
CA GLY A 375 -9.50 3.52 0.49
C GLY A 375 -9.52 3.49 -1.03
N ALA A 376 -10.67 3.16 -1.63
CA ALA A 376 -10.87 3.18 -3.08
C ALA A 376 -10.69 4.60 -3.66
N LEU A 377 -11.21 5.64 -2.99
CA LEU A 377 -11.03 7.03 -3.41
C LEU A 377 -9.56 7.48 -3.31
N ILE A 378 -8.88 7.14 -2.21
CA ILE A 378 -7.46 7.43 -2.05
C ILE A 378 -6.65 6.74 -3.16
N LEU A 379 -6.95 5.47 -3.43
CA LEU A 379 -6.29 4.72 -4.49
C LEU A 379 -6.55 5.34 -5.87
N ALA A 380 -7.78 5.73 -6.19
CA ALA A 380 -8.11 6.41 -7.45
C ALA A 380 -7.28 7.67 -7.66
N LEU A 381 -7.15 8.50 -6.61
CA LEU A 381 -6.32 9.70 -6.65
C LEU A 381 -4.82 9.37 -6.80
N ALA A 382 -4.34 8.33 -6.12
CA ALA A 382 -2.94 7.90 -6.18
C ALA A 382 -2.58 7.38 -7.59
N VAL A 383 -3.43 6.55 -8.20
CA VAL A 383 -3.22 6.05 -9.58
C VAL A 383 -3.26 7.20 -10.57
N THR A 384 -4.17 8.17 -10.37
CA THR A 384 -4.27 9.38 -11.20
C THR A 384 -3.00 10.24 -11.09
N LEU A 385 -2.43 10.40 -9.89
CA LEU A 385 -1.15 11.09 -9.73
C LEU A 385 0.00 10.32 -10.40
N GLY A 386 -0.05 8.99 -10.39
CA GLY A 386 0.87 8.14 -11.14
C GLY A 386 0.78 8.40 -12.66
N GLU A 387 -0.45 8.56 -13.19
CA GLU A 387 -0.68 8.90 -14.58
C GLU A 387 -0.15 10.30 -14.93
N VAL A 388 -0.37 11.29 -14.06
CA VAL A 388 0.26 12.62 -14.17
C VAL A 388 1.78 12.51 -14.27
N SER A 389 2.40 11.77 -13.35
CA SER A 389 3.86 11.61 -13.32
C SER A 389 4.39 10.92 -14.58
N ARG A 390 3.66 9.93 -15.09
CA ARG A 390 4.00 9.25 -16.36
C ARG A 390 3.90 10.20 -17.53
N SER A 391 2.78 10.91 -17.67
CA SER A 391 2.52 11.85 -18.76
C SER A 391 3.50 13.02 -18.80
N LEU A 392 4.08 13.42 -17.67
CA LEU A 392 5.08 14.49 -17.58
C LEU A 392 6.52 13.99 -17.75
N GLY A 393 6.74 12.68 -17.86
CA GLY A 393 8.06 12.08 -17.99
C GLY A 393 8.91 12.15 -16.71
N THR A 394 8.29 12.12 -15.53
CA THR A 394 8.97 12.24 -14.22
C THR A 394 10.13 11.25 -14.10
N ALA A 395 9.89 9.99 -14.46
CA ALA A 395 10.89 8.94 -14.35
C ALA A 395 12.06 9.18 -15.32
N ALA A 396 11.79 9.57 -16.58
CA ALA A 396 12.81 9.89 -17.57
C ALA A 396 13.71 11.04 -17.09
N TYR A 397 13.13 12.11 -16.54
CA TYR A 397 13.90 13.23 -15.98
C TYR A 397 14.83 12.80 -14.86
N ILE A 398 14.34 11.99 -13.91
CA ILE A 398 15.17 11.52 -12.79
C ILE A 398 16.33 10.68 -13.29
N VAL A 399 16.09 9.77 -14.25
CA VAL A 399 17.14 8.93 -14.85
C VAL A 399 18.18 9.80 -15.56
N GLU A 400 17.76 10.72 -16.43
CA GLU A 400 18.67 11.59 -17.19
C GLU A 400 19.51 12.50 -16.29
N SER A 401 18.91 13.06 -15.24
CA SER A 401 19.61 13.92 -14.29
C SER A 401 20.77 13.23 -13.58
N THR A 402 20.79 11.90 -13.55
CA THR A 402 21.78 11.09 -12.82
C THR A 402 22.78 10.40 -13.74
N ALA A 403 22.50 10.27 -15.05
CA ALA A 403 23.34 9.49 -16.01
C ALA A 403 24.78 10.01 -16.17
N GLN A 404 25.06 11.28 -15.83
CA GLN A 404 26.40 11.88 -16.00
C GLN A 404 27.39 11.54 -14.86
N LEU A 405 26.93 10.83 -13.82
CA LEU A 405 27.72 10.52 -12.61
C LEU A 405 28.28 9.10 -12.61
N VAL A 406 28.48 8.48 -13.77
CA VAL A 406 28.77 7.04 -13.90
C VAL A 406 30.19 6.70 -13.50
N MET A 407 30.37 6.18 -12.28
CA MET A 407 31.50 5.36 -11.87
C MET A 407 31.04 3.91 -11.74
N PRO A 408 31.72 2.89 -12.33
CA PRO A 408 31.23 1.50 -12.31
C PRO A 408 30.87 1.00 -10.91
N ALA A 409 31.74 1.26 -9.92
CA ALA A 409 31.51 0.89 -8.52
C ALA A 409 30.25 1.54 -7.89
N LEU A 410 29.83 2.72 -8.36
CA LEU A 410 28.70 3.45 -7.82
C LEU A 410 27.39 3.22 -8.58
N LEU A 411 27.47 2.73 -9.82
CA LEU A 411 26.30 2.62 -10.71
C LEU A 411 25.16 1.78 -10.11
N PRO A 412 25.39 0.60 -9.47
CA PRO A 412 24.29 -0.13 -8.85
C PRO A 412 23.62 0.67 -7.71
N GLY A 413 24.42 1.39 -6.90
CA GLY A 413 23.90 2.29 -5.86
C GLY A 413 23.10 3.47 -6.43
N ILE A 414 23.55 4.03 -7.55
CA ILE A 414 22.82 5.09 -8.29
C ILE A 414 21.48 4.56 -8.81
N PHE A 415 21.46 3.38 -9.43
CA PHE A 415 20.20 2.76 -9.86
C PHE A 415 19.24 2.54 -8.69
N MET A 416 19.75 2.05 -7.58
CA MET A 416 18.93 1.89 -6.37
C MET A 416 18.35 3.24 -5.92
N ALA A 417 19.17 4.29 -5.85
CA ALA A 417 18.72 5.62 -5.43
C ALA A 417 17.69 6.24 -6.40
N ILE A 418 17.92 6.10 -7.71
CA ILE A 418 16.96 6.53 -8.75
C ILE A 418 15.63 5.79 -8.58
N CYS A 419 15.67 4.46 -8.47
CA CYS A 419 14.47 3.66 -8.30
C CYS A 419 13.73 4.01 -7.01
N MET A 420 14.45 4.24 -5.90
CA MET A 420 13.86 4.72 -4.65
C MET A 420 13.11 6.05 -4.86
N ALA A 421 13.74 7.02 -5.52
CA ALA A 421 13.14 8.33 -5.78
C ALA A 421 11.94 8.25 -6.74
N VAL A 422 12.07 7.50 -7.84
CA VAL A 422 11.00 7.29 -8.82
C VAL A 422 9.81 6.58 -8.16
N ALA A 423 10.03 5.42 -7.55
CA ALA A 423 8.96 4.63 -6.96
C ALA A 423 8.28 5.36 -5.80
N PHE A 424 9.04 6.11 -4.99
CA PHE A 424 8.49 6.94 -3.93
C PHE A 424 7.60 8.08 -4.49
N SER A 425 8.00 8.65 -5.64
CA SER A 425 7.28 9.76 -6.29
C SER A 425 6.02 9.33 -7.02
N ILE A 426 6.02 8.13 -7.64
CA ILE A 426 4.86 7.62 -8.40
C ILE A 426 4.01 6.64 -7.59
N GLY A 427 4.50 6.17 -6.44
CA GLY A 427 3.81 5.20 -5.61
C GLY A 427 3.65 3.82 -6.27
N SER A 428 4.62 3.41 -7.13
CA SER A 428 4.50 2.14 -7.85
C SER A 428 5.87 1.56 -8.22
N SER A 429 6.14 0.36 -7.75
CA SER A 429 7.29 -0.43 -8.20
C SER A 429 7.13 -0.91 -9.64
N TRP A 430 5.91 -1.28 -10.06
CA TRP A 430 5.62 -1.70 -11.43
C TRP A 430 5.97 -0.61 -12.45
N GLY A 431 5.46 0.60 -12.23
CA GLY A 431 5.75 1.76 -13.10
C GLY A 431 7.24 2.09 -13.12
N THR A 432 7.93 1.98 -11.99
CA THR A 432 9.36 2.21 -11.89
C THR A 432 10.14 1.19 -12.71
N TYR A 433 9.82 -0.09 -12.61
CA TYR A 433 10.46 -1.13 -13.43
C TYR A 433 10.26 -0.91 -14.92
N ALA A 434 9.03 -0.55 -15.34
CA ALA A 434 8.71 -0.32 -16.76
C ALA A 434 9.62 0.74 -17.41
N VAL A 435 10.01 1.75 -16.64
CA VAL A 435 10.85 2.84 -17.16
C VAL A 435 12.34 2.56 -16.94
N VAL A 436 12.72 2.05 -15.78
CA VAL A 436 14.14 1.98 -15.40
C VAL A 436 14.83 0.76 -15.99
N PHE A 437 14.23 -0.43 -16.01
CA PHE A 437 14.90 -1.64 -16.52
C PHE A 437 15.36 -1.53 -17.98
N PRO A 438 14.54 -1.03 -18.95
CA PRO A 438 14.97 -0.88 -20.32
C PRO A 438 16.16 0.07 -20.50
N LEU A 439 16.38 1.00 -19.57
CA LEU A 439 17.48 1.95 -19.60
C LEU A 439 18.68 1.47 -18.78
N ALA A 440 18.41 0.89 -17.61
CA ALA A 440 19.46 0.49 -16.67
C ALA A 440 20.25 -0.71 -17.17
N MET A 441 19.61 -1.70 -17.78
CA MET A 441 20.31 -2.92 -18.20
C MET A 441 21.27 -2.70 -19.37
N PRO A 442 20.92 -1.99 -20.45
CA PRO A 442 21.90 -1.61 -21.47
C PRO A 442 23.04 -0.77 -20.94
N LEU A 443 22.76 0.18 -20.04
CA LEU A 443 23.80 1.01 -19.42
C LEU A 443 24.75 0.17 -18.56
N ALA A 444 24.21 -0.72 -17.73
CA ALA A 444 25.03 -1.62 -16.93
C ALA A 444 25.93 -2.51 -17.81
N TYR A 445 25.37 -3.08 -18.88
CA TYR A 445 26.12 -3.91 -19.83
C TYR A 445 27.20 -3.13 -20.59
N ALA A 446 26.95 -1.86 -20.92
CA ALA A 446 27.93 -1.01 -21.56
C ALA A 446 29.10 -0.61 -20.63
N VAL A 447 28.83 -0.51 -19.33
CA VAL A 447 29.85 -0.19 -18.31
C VAL A 447 30.70 -1.41 -17.98
N ASP A 448 30.04 -2.56 -17.71
CA ASP A 448 30.70 -3.82 -17.46
C ASP A 448 29.79 -4.99 -17.89
N PRO A 449 30.15 -5.78 -18.92
CA PRO A 449 29.37 -6.89 -19.42
C PRO A 449 29.42 -8.14 -18.53
N ASP A 450 30.15 -8.12 -17.40
CA ASP A 450 30.21 -9.25 -16.48
C ASP A 450 28.81 -9.57 -15.91
N PRO A 451 28.34 -10.83 -16.04
CA PRO A 451 27.01 -11.21 -15.56
C PRO A 451 26.79 -10.95 -14.07
N PHE A 452 27.82 -11.05 -13.25
CA PHE A 452 27.72 -10.79 -11.82
C PHE A 452 27.49 -9.30 -11.53
N TYR A 453 28.23 -8.42 -12.24
CA TYR A 453 28.00 -6.97 -12.16
C TYR A 453 26.57 -6.58 -12.58
N ILE A 454 26.09 -7.19 -13.67
CA ILE A 454 24.72 -6.93 -14.14
C ILE A 454 23.68 -7.46 -13.14
N GLN A 455 23.93 -8.60 -12.46
CA GLN A 455 23.07 -9.08 -11.39
C GLN A 455 23.01 -8.12 -10.19
N LEU A 456 24.13 -7.48 -9.83
CA LEU A 456 24.15 -6.43 -8.80
C LEU A 456 23.30 -5.22 -9.23
N CYS A 457 23.45 -4.76 -10.45
CA CYS A 457 22.63 -3.67 -11.01
C CYS A 457 21.14 -4.05 -11.04
N PHE A 458 20.84 -5.26 -11.48
CA PHE A 458 19.46 -5.79 -11.55
C PHE A 458 18.81 -5.85 -10.15
N GLY A 459 19.53 -6.42 -9.18
CA GLY A 459 19.08 -6.49 -7.78
C GLY A 459 18.89 -5.11 -7.15
N ALA A 460 19.75 -4.16 -7.49
CA ALA A 460 19.66 -2.77 -7.04
C ALA A 460 18.41 -2.06 -7.57
N VAL A 461 18.06 -2.27 -8.87
CA VAL A 461 16.81 -1.77 -9.48
C VAL A 461 15.61 -2.39 -8.79
N LEU A 462 15.60 -3.73 -8.60
CA LEU A 462 14.52 -4.41 -7.88
C LEU A 462 14.32 -3.82 -6.50
N GLY A 463 15.38 -3.75 -5.71
CA GLY A 463 15.31 -3.31 -4.32
C GLY A 463 14.95 -1.84 -4.16
N GLY A 464 15.50 -0.97 -5.00
CA GLY A 464 15.21 0.46 -4.97
C GLY A 464 13.74 0.77 -5.25
N ALA A 465 13.16 0.12 -6.26
CA ALA A 465 11.76 0.30 -6.59
C ALA A 465 10.83 -0.21 -5.46
N VAL A 466 11.15 -1.36 -4.89
CA VAL A 466 10.38 -1.91 -3.76
C VAL A 466 10.47 -1.03 -2.52
N PHE A 467 11.63 -0.43 -2.22
CA PHE A 467 11.74 0.56 -1.13
C PHE A 467 10.78 1.72 -1.32
N GLY A 468 10.78 2.33 -2.52
CA GLY A 468 9.93 3.48 -2.81
C GLY A 468 8.46 3.13 -2.72
N ASP A 469 8.07 1.99 -3.26
CA ASP A 469 6.72 1.45 -3.19
C ASP A 469 6.28 1.22 -1.73
N GLN A 470 7.07 0.49 -0.95
CA GLN A 470 6.81 0.20 0.45
C GLN A 470 6.71 1.45 1.33
N CYS A 471 7.44 2.52 1.04
CA CYS A 471 7.57 3.68 1.92
C CYS A 471 6.74 4.89 1.48
N SER A 472 6.24 4.92 0.26
CA SER A 472 5.51 6.07 -0.27
C SER A 472 4.09 6.16 0.32
N PRO A 473 3.68 7.33 0.84
CA PRO A 473 2.31 7.51 1.32
C PRO A 473 1.25 7.49 0.21
N ILE A 474 1.68 7.50 -1.05
CA ILE A 474 0.80 7.43 -2.23
C ILE A 474 0.86 6.06 -2.92
N SER A 475 1.61 5.11 -2.36
CA SER A 475 1.67 3.74 -2.88
C SER A 475 0.41 2.96 -2.57
N ASP A 476 0.01 2.13 -3.53
CA ASP A 476 -1.11 1.22 -3.38
C ASP A 476 -0.86 0.19 -2.25
N THR A 477 0.35 -0.34 -2.12
CA THR A 477 0.69 -1.29 -1.06
C THR A 477 0.62 -0.66 0.34
N THR A 478 1.13 0.56 0.51
CA THR A 478 1.08 1.31 1.77
C THR A 478 -0.37 1.67 2.15
N ILE A 479 -1.17 2.11 1.17
CA ILE A 479 -2.58 2.43 1.39
C ILE A 479 -3.37 1.17 1.73
N LEU A 480 -3.18 0.08 0.98
CA LEU A 480 -3.92 -1.17 1.18
C LEU A 480 -3.49 -1.92 2.44
N SER A 481 -2.23 -1.87 2.85
CA SER A 481 -1.80 -2.41 4.15
C SER A 481 -2.43 -1.65 5.30
N SER A 482 -2.48 -0.31 5.21
CA SER A 482 -3.17 0.53 6.22
C SER A 482 -4.66 0.22 6.29
N LEU A 483 -5.33 0.10 5.12
CA LEU A 483 -6.74 -0.27 5.02
C LEU A 483 -7.02 -1.64 5.65
N ALA A 484 -6.27 -2.67 5.24
CA ALA A 484 -6.45 -4.05 5.70
C ALA A 484 -6.20 -4.19 7.20
N CYS A 485 -5.22 -3.49 7.73
CA CYS A 485 -4.88 -3.51 9.15
C CYS A 485 -5.75 -2.56 10.00
N GLY A 486 -6.43 -1.59 9.39
CA GLY A 486 -7.22 -0.56 10.08
C GLY A 486 -6.35 0.50 10.75
N GLY A 487 -5.25 0.87 10.12
CA GLY A 487 -4.32 1.90 10.57
C GLY A 487 -4.45 3.21 9.80
N ASP A 488 -3.80 4.25 10.31
CA ASP A 488 -3.61 5.52 9.62
C ASP A 488 -2.40 5.42 8.67
N VAL A 489 -2.56 5.93 7.43
CA VAL A 489 -1.49 5.87 6.41
C VAL A 489 -0.25 6.65 6.83
N MET A 490 -0.43 7.82 7.44
CA MET A 490 0.72 8.65 7.80
C MET A 490 1.43 8.17 9.06
N ASP A 491 0.69 7.60 10.01
CA ASP A 491 1.29 6.93 11.16
C ASP A 491 2.08 5.71 10.70
N HIS A 492 1.53 4.93 9.77
CA HIS A 492 2.23 3.80 9.15
C HIS A 492 3.52 4.26 8.47
N VAL A 493 3.46 5.19 7.52
CA VAL A 493 4.63 5.71 6.79
C VAL A 493 5.70 6.25 7.74
N THR A 494 5.31 7.10 8.69
CA THR A 494 6.29 7.75 9.58
C THR A 494 6.93 6.80 10.59
N THR A 495 6.30 5.69 10.93
CA THR A 495 6.87 4.65 11.81
C THR A 495 7.74 3.65 11.05
N GLN A 496 7.38 3.31 9.80
CA GLN A 496 8.08 2.38 8.94
C GLN A 496 9.34 2.97 8.30
N LEU A 497 9.27 4.23 7.85
CA LEU A 497 10.30 4.88 7.05
C LEU A 497 11.72 4.78 7.63
N PRO A 498 11.97 4.99 8.95
CA PRO A 498 13.31 4.83 9.50
C PRO A 498 13.88 3.41 9.39
N LEU A 499 13.01 2.40 9.53
CA LEU A 499 13.41 0.99 9.45
C LEU A 499 13.74 0.60 8.00
N ALA A 500 12.93 1.05 7.06
CA ALA A 500 13.15 0.84 5.64
C ALA A 500 14.42 1.56 5.14
N PHE A 501 14.69 2.80 5.61
CA PHE A 501 15.95 3.50 5.30
C PHE A 501 17.16 2.78 5.87
N ALA A 502 17.06 2.17 7.04
CA ALA A 502 18.16 1.37 7.59
C ALA A 502 18.45 0.15 6.70
N ALA A 503 17.39 -0.56 6.27
CA ALA A 503 17.55 -1.70 5.34
C ALA A 503 18.10 -1.25 3.98
N ALA A 504 17.62 -0.12 3.43
CA ALA A 504 18.10 0.44 2.17
C ALA A 504 19.56 0.90 2.26
N GLY A 505 19.94 1.57 3.35
CA GLY A 505 21.33 1.99 3.60
C GLY A 505 22.29 0.81 3.67
N LEU A 506 21.91 -0.24 4.40
CA LEU A 506 22.69 -1.49 4.43
C LEU A 506 22.77 -2.13 3.05
N GLY A 507 21.65 -2.18 2.31
CA GLY A 507 21.61 -2.70 0.95
C GLY A 507 22.53 -1.92 0.01
N ALA A 508 22.46 -0.59 0.03
CA ALA A 508 23.31 0.28 -0.79
C ALA A 508 24.81 0.09 -0.46
N ILE A 509 25.17 0.01 0.83
CA ILE A 509 26.54 -0.23 1.25
C ILE A 509 27.05 -1.57 0.72
N VAL A 510 26.30 -2.66 0.92
CA VAL A 510 26.72 -4.00 0.47
C VAL A 510 26.83 -4.04 -1.05
N THR A 511 25.86 -3.50 -1.77
CA THR A 511 25.86 -3.42 -3.24
C THR A 511 27.08 -2.66 -3.75
N THR A 512 27.38 -1.49 -3.17
CA THR A 512 28.51 -0.65 -3.58
C THR A 512 29.86 -1.32 -3.26
N LEU A 513 29.99 -1.95 -2.09
CA LEU A 513 31.22 -2.67 -1.72
C LEU A 513 31.47 -3.86 -2.64
N LEU A 514 30.45 -4.62 -3.01
CA LEU A 514 30.57 -5.73 -3.95
C LEU A 514 30.94 -5.21 -5.34
N ALA A 515 30.30 -4.14 -5.83
CA ALA A 515 30.63 -3.54 -7.12
C ALA A 515 32.05 -2.94 -7.15
N ALA A 516 32.55 -2.44 -6.02
CA ALA A 516 33.92 -1.92 -5.91
C ALA A 516 35.00 -3.03 -5.81
N SER A 517 34.59 -4.26 -5.51
CA SER A 517 35.50 -5.43 -5.43
C SER A 517 35.64 -6.17 -6.75
N LEU A 518 34.87 -5.83 -7.77
CA LEU A 518 34.97 -6.32 -9.14
C LEU A 518 35.99 -5.49 -9.92
#